data_552706efcbc9cf228c7f05aa38fcb88c
#
_entry.id   552706efcbc9cf228c7f05aa38fcb88c
#
_cell.length_a   1.000
_cell.length_b   1.000
_cell.length_c   1.000
_cell.angle_alpha   90.00
_cell.angle_beta   90.00
_cell.angle_gamma   90.00
#
_symmetry.space_group_name_H-M   'P 1'
#
loop_
_entity.id
_entity.type
_entity.pdbx_description
1 polymer ?
#
loop_
_entity_poly.entity_id
_entity_poly.type
_entity_poly.pdbx_seq_one_letter_code
_entity_poly.pdbx_strand_id
1 'polypeptide(L)'
;MDFVICKNIAILGYSEDSNLFINIIYLCFMESFFSHGKLLLTSEYFVLDGATALAVPTKSGQNLCVEEKNDGKALVFWEAYHSGRLWMSAEIDYLNWRIIKTNLPENAEFIMNVLRNIQSLSSSHLQDKKSYFIKTNLEFPANFGWGSSSTLMANLAKWAGTDAFELNEISLGGSGYDIAVAMEGTPILYQLKSDSRDIKQVNFNPEFKDELLFVHLNQKQDSREGIKLYKSKPKSNEIIGEFSGLTEKVLNCKNIDEFSDLMEIHEKKVSAFLGLKTVKETCFPDCPVFVKSLGAWGGDFVMTRKFQGYEEFFQGHGFHTFFGWNEIIK
;
A
#
# COMPACT_ATOMS: atom_id res chain seq x y z
N MET A 1 -6.33 18.18 7.23
CA MET A 1 -4.92 17.84 7.63
C MET A 1 -4.94 17.64 9.14
N ASP A 2 -5.28 16.45 9.58
CA ASP A 2 -5.41 16.18 11.02
C ASP A 2 -4.10 15.58 11.53
N PHE A 3 -3.31 16.43 12.16
CA PHE A 3 -2.13 16.00 12.91
C PHE A 3 -2.59 15.49 14.27
N VAL A 4 -2.55 14.17 14.48
CA VAL A 4 -2.75 13.59 15.80
C VAL A 4 -1.41 13.66 16.56
N ILE A 5 -1.25 14.70 17.37
CA ILE A 5 -0.12 14.80 18.30
C ILE A 5 -0.47 14.00 19.55
N CYS A 6 0.04 12.77 19.66
CA CYS A 6 -0.06 12.01 20.92
C CYS A 6 0.92 12.59 21.95
N LYS A 7 0.41 13.41 22.88
CA LYS A 7 1.17 13.87 24.05
C LYS A 7 1.14 12.77 25.11
N ASN A 8 2.18 11.97 25.21
CA ASN A 8 2.38 11.11 26.37
C ASN A 8 3.11 11.91 27.45
N ILE A 9 2.38 12.31 28.50
CA ILE A 9 2.95 12.89 29.72
C ILE A 9 3.37 11.71 30.60
N ALA A 10 4.66 11.43 30.71
CA ALA A 10 5.19 10.55 31.74
C ALA A 10 5.30 11.34 33.03
N ILE A 11 4.43 11.08 34.01
CA ILE A 11 4.54 11.61 35.35
C ILE A 11 5.50 10.68 36.11
N LEU A 12 6.72 11.13 36.34
CA LEU A 12 7.64 10.49 37.28
C LEU A 12 7.38 11.04 38.67
N GLY A 13 7.23 10.11 39.63
CA GLY A 13 6.79 10.38 41.00
C GLY A 13 7.71 11.31 41.81
N TYR A 14 7.10 12.01 42.76
CA TYR A 14 7.75 12.81 43.80
C TYR A 14 8.57 11.95 44.72
N SER A 15 9.81 12.40 45.04
CA SER A 15 10.48 12.11 46.29
C SER A 15 10.82 13.44 46.97
N GLU A 16 10.34 13.60 48.18
CA GLU A 16 10.67 14.71 49.04
C GLU A 16 12.13 14.57 49.51
N ASP A 17 13.03 15.35 48.93
CA ASP A 17 14.21 15.83 49.63
C ASP A 17 14.80 17.06 48.90
N SER A 18 15.01 18.11 49.67
CA SER A 18 15.40 19.45 49.31
C SER A 18 16.81 19.51 48.72
N ASN A 19 16.92 19.60 47.40
CA ASN A 19 18.00 20.30 46.69
C ASN A 19 17.53 20.62 45.28
N LEU A 20 17.79 21.83 44.83
CA LEU A 20 17.33 22.44 43.60
C LEU A 20 17.79 21.63 42.37
N PHE A 21 17.09 20.58 41.99
CA PHE A 21 17.26 19.90 40.71
C PHE A 21 16.31 20.54 39.71
N ILE A 22 16.88 21.21 38.72
CA ILE A 22 16.18 21.61 37.51
C ILE A 22 15.79 20.32 36.81
N ASN A 23 14.56 19.85 37.01
CA ASN A 23 13.98 18.77 36.22
C ASN A 23 13.80 19.27 34.78
N ILE A 24 14.75 18.97 33.92
CA ILE A 24 14.59 19.15 32.48
C ILE A 24 13.53 18.12 32.06
N ILE A 25 12.30 18.57 31.90
CA ILE A 25 11.23 17.78 31.25
C ILE A 25 11.66 17.65 29.80
N TYR A 26 12.23 16.51 29.43
CA TYR A 26 12.36 16.13 28.02
C TYR A 26 10.96 15.88 27.49
N LEU A 27 10.38 16.90 26.86
CA LEU A 27 9.21 16.69 26.01
C LEU A 27 9.65 15.87 24.79
N CYS A 28 9.46 14.57 24.87
CA CYS A 28 9.66 13.68 23.74
C CYS A 28 8.49 13.90 22.79
N PHE A 29 8.74 14.58 21.67
CA PHE A 29 7.75 14.72 20.62
C PHE A 29 7.81 13.46 19.73
N MET A 30 6.80 12.61 19.83
CA MET A 30 6.63 11.50 18.92
C MET A 30 5.68 11.94 17.82
N GLU A 31 6.17 11.97 16.60
CA GLU A 31 5.35 12.19 15.41
C GLU A 31 4.72 10.87 14.95
N SER A 32 3.47 10.91 14.54
CA SER A 32 2.75 9.71 14.09
C SER A 32 2.05 9.97 12.75
N PHE A 33 2.22 9.03 11.84
CA PHE A 33 1.67 9.07 10.50
C PHE A 33 0.94 7.75 10.21
N PHE A 34 -0.12 7.84 9.43
CA PHE A 34 -0.87 6.67 8.98
C PHE A 34 -1.18 6.78 7.49
N SER A 35 -1.07 5.67 6.78
CA SER A 35 -1.52 5.56 5.41
C SER A 35 -2.30 4.27 5.20
N HIS A 36 -3.44 4.38 4.52
CA HIS A 36 -4.28 3.25 4.17
C HIS A 36 -3.61 2.36 3.11
N GLY A 37 -3.87 1.06 3.18
CA GLY A 37 -3.56 0.17 2.06
C GLY A 37 -4.44 0.47 0.84
N LYS A 38 -4.26 -0.30 -0.23
CA LYS A 38 -4.93 -0.05 -1.52
C LYS A 38 -5.39 -1.32 -2.20
N LEU A 39 -6.42 -1.20 -3.02
CA LEU A 39 -6.78 -2.15 -4.06
C LEU A 39 -6.96 -1.42 -5.39
N LEU A 40 -6.42 -1.99 -6.46
CA LEU A 40 -6.65 -1.55 -7.83
C LEU A 40 -7.81 -2.36 -8.39
N LEU A 41 -8.88 -1.69 -8.81
CA LEU A 41 -10.08 -2.36 -9.29
C LEU A 41 -10.12 -2.48 -10.81
N THR A 42 -9.46 -1.56 -11.53
CA THR A 42 -9.44 -1.54 -13.00
C THR A 42 -8.07 -1.15 -13.53
N SER A 43 -7.82 -1.46 -14.79
CA SER A 43 -6.63 -1.05 -15.57
C SER A 43 -5.30 -1.58 -15.01
N GLU A 44 -5.29 -2.79 -14.43
CA GLU A 44 -4.07 -3.47 -14.03
C GLU A 44 -3.08 -3.49 -15.18
N TYR A 45 -1.83 -3.15 -14.92
CA TYR A 45 -0.74 -2.92 -15.88
C TYR A 45 -0.97 -1.73 -16.82
N PHE A 46 -2.16 -1.55 -17.41
CA PHE A 46 -2.43 -0.50 -18.39
C PHE A 46 -2.32 0.92 -17.80
N VAL A 47 -2.46 1.04 -16.48
CA VAL A 47 -2.18 2.28 -15.73
C VAL A 47 -0.73 2.76 -15.91
N LEU A 48 0.22 1.87 -16.21
CA LEU A 48 1.62 2.20 -16.49
C LEU A 48 1.80 3.00 -17.79
N ASP A 49 0.88 2.84 -18.73
CA ASP A 49 0.89 3.51 -20.03
C ASP A 49 -0.26 4.53 -20.16
N GLY A 50 -0.82 4.98 -19.04
CA GLY A 50 -1.76 6.10 -18.97
C GLY A 50 -3.22 5.74 -19.12
N ALA A 51 -3.62 4.45 -18.99
CA ALA A 51 -5.04 4.13 -18.82
C ALA A 51 -5.54 4.70 -17.50
N THR A 52 -6.74 5.28 -17.51
CA THR A 52 -7.42 5.68 -16.27
C THR A 52 -7.74 4.43 -15.44
N ALA A 53 -7.35 4.46 -14.19
CA ALA A 53 -7.55 3.37 -13.25
C ALA A 53 -8.42 3.80 -12.07
N LEU A 54 -9.28 2.92 -11.58
CA LEU A 54 -10.02 3.08 -10.34
C LEU A 54 -9.31 2.32 -9.22
N ALA A 55 -8.93 3.03 -8.18
CA ALA A 55 -8.28 2.45 -7.01
C ALA A 55 -8.96 2.91 -5.72
N VAL A 56 -9.01 2.02 -4.73
CA VAL A 56 -9.72 2.24 -3.47
C VAL A 56 -8.81 1.98 -2.27
N PRO A 57 -8.92 2.76 -1.17
CA PRO A 57 -8.18 2.52 0.05
C PRO A 57 -8.78 1.36 0.85
N THR A 58 -7.91 0.59 1.51
CA THR A 58 -8.36 -0.38 2.51
C THR A 58 -8.53 0.28 3.88
N LYS A 59 -9.36 -0.30 4.76
CA LYS A 59 -9.50 0.16 6.15
C LYS A 59 -8.20 0.03 6.92
N SER A 60 -7.55 -1.13 6.80
CA SER A 60 -6.24 -1.39 7.38
C SER A 60 -5.16 -0.64 6.62
N GLY A 61 -4.10 -0.27 7.31
CA GLY A 61 -3.00 0.47 6.75
C GLY A 61 -1.69 0.19 7.45
N GLN A 62 -0.86 1.20 7.50
CA GLN A 62 0.43 1.15 8.20
C GLN A 62 0.64 2.42 9.01
N ASN A 63 0.99 2.26 10.26
CA ASN A 63 1.44 3.33 11.14
C ASN A 63 2.95 3.51 11.01
N LEU A 64 3.40 4.76 11.14
CA LEU A 64 4.79 5.17 11.34
C LEU A 64 4.83 6.11 12.54
N CYS A 65 5.67 5.80 13.52
CA CYS A 65 5.96 6.68 14.66
C CYS A 65 7.45 7.00 14.65
N VAL A 66 7.79 8.27 14.84
CA VAL A 66 9.18 8.74 14.88
C VAL A 66 9.41 9.59 16.11
N GLU A 67 10.49 9.28 16.82
CA GLU A 67 11.03 10.06 17.94
C GLU A 67 12.45 10.48 17.57
N GLU A 68 12.75 11.76 17.76
CA GLU A 68 14.09 12.31 17.53
C GLU A 68 14.82 12.58 18.85
N LYS A 69 16.11 12.31 18.88
CA LYS A 69 16.98 12.60 20.02
C LYS A 69 18.25 13.29 19.57
N ASN A 70 18.51 14.47 20.14
CA ASN A 70 19.75 15.22 19.95
C ASN A 70 20.86 14.65 20.84
N ASP A 71 21.48 13.55 20.40
CA ASP A 71 22.55 12.88 21.19
C ASP A 71 23.92 12.85 20.48
N GLY A 72 24.02 13.43 19.29
CA GLY A 72 25.26 13.53 18.52
C GLY A 72 25.71 12.25 17.84
N LYS A 73 24.87 11.16 17.83
CA LYS A 73 25.30 9.82 17.38
C LYS A 73 25.01 9.52 15.92
N ALA A 74 24.04 10.19 15.32
CA ALA A 74 23.62 9.96 13.93
C ALA A 74 23.19 8.50 13.65
N LEU A 75 22.31 7.96 14.49
CA LEU A 75 21.83 6.60 14.41
C LEU A 75 20.34 6.56 14.10
N VAL A 76 19.92 5.56 13.34
CA VAL A 76 18.51 5.17 13.19
C VAL A 76 18.31 3.82 13.87
N PHE A 77 17.38 3.78 14.83
CA PHE A 77 16.87 2.58 15.47
C PHE A 77 15.50 2.27 14.85
N TRP A 78 15.46 1.25 14.03
CA TRP A 78 14.24 0.85 13.29
C TRP A 78 13.62 -0.39 13.91
N GLU A 79 12.32 -0.33 14.18
CA GLU A 79 11.51 -1.47 14.59
C GLU A 79 10.28 -1.59 13.69
N ALA A 80 10.13 -2.72 13.02
CA ALA A 80 8.96 -3.00 12.20
C ALA A 80 8.09 -4.07 12.85
N TYR A 81 6.81 -3.74 13.02
CA TYR A 81 5.81 -4.60 13.60
C TYR A 81 4.79 -5.03 12.52
N HIS A 82 4.29 -6.23 12.67
CA HIS A 82 3.18 -6.76 11.91
C HIS A 82 2.09 -7.22 12.87
N SER A 83 0.93 -6.57 12.81
CA SER A 83 -0.18 -6.82 13.75
C SER A 83 0.30 -6.78 15.22
N GLY A 84 1.11 -5.79 15.56
CA GLY A 84 1.67 -5.58 16.91
C GLY A 84 2.82 -6.53 17.31
N ARG A 85 3.28 -7.43 16.42
CA ARG A 85 4.40 -8.32 16.69
C ARG A 85 5.66 -7.83 15.98
N LEU A 86 6.76 -7.64 16.73
CA LEU A 86 8.06 -7.29 16.15
C LEU A 86 8.54 -8.41 15.23
N TRP A 87 8.84 -8.08 13.98
CA TRP A 87 9.37 -9.02 12.99
C TRP A 87 10.75 -8.60 12.46
N MET A 88 11.04 -7.29 12.43
CA MET A 88 12.32 -6.77 11.94
C MET A 88 12.80 -5.64 12.84
N SER A 89 14.12 -5.64 13.12
CA SER A 89 14.82 -4.52 13.78
C SER A 89 16.14 -4.24 13.09
N ALA A 90 16.54 -2.97 13.06
CA ALA A 90 17.82 -2.54 12.55
C ALA A 90 18.37 -1.34 13.33
N GLU A 91 19.70 -1.30 13.46
CA GLU A 91 20.46 -0.15 13.89
C GLU A 91 21.36 0.29 12.72
N ILE A 92 21.19 1.53 12.25
CA ILE A 92 21.83 2.06 11.05
C ILE A 92 22.59 3.34 11.40
N ASP A 93 23.87 3.39 11.08
CA ASP A 93 24.70 4.58 11.08
C ASP A 93 24.50 5.32 9.74
N TYR A 94 23.74 6.42 9.75
CA TYR A 94 23.37 7.13 8.52
C TYR A 94 24.40 8.20 8.09
N LEU A 95 25.48 8.42 8.84
CA LEU A 95 26.63 9.19 8.35
C LEU A 95 27.50 8.36 7.42
N ASN A 96 27.70 7.08 7.78
CA ASN A 96 28.53 6.17 7.00
C ASN A 96 27.71 5.17 6.18
N TRP A 97 26.38 5.23 6.27
CA TRP A 97 25.44 4.31 5.63
C TRP A 97 25.78 2.84 5.83
N ARG A 98 25.92 2.49 7.09
CA ARG A 98 26.27 1.14 7.53
C ARG A 98 25.23 0.56 8.49
N ILE A 99 24.83 -0.67 8.24
CA ILE A 99 24.01 -1.44 9.17
C ILE A 99 24.91 -1.94 10.29
N ILE A 100 24.65 -1.53 11.53
CA ILE A 100 25.39 -1.94 12.72
C ILE A 100 24.84 -3.28 13.22
N LYS A 101 23.52 -3.40 13.27
CA LYS A 101 22.84 -4.58 13.78
C LYS A 101 21.49 -4.77 13.08
N THR A 102 21.13 -6.00 12.78
CA THR A 102 19.80 -6.36 12.29
C THR A 102 19.55 -7.85 12.47
N ASN A 103 18.28 -8.26 12.51
CA ASN A 103 17.85 -9.65 12.41
C ASN A 103 17.47 -10.07 10.98
N LEU A 104 17.31 -9.10 10.04
CA LEU A 104 16.91 -9.32 8.64
C LEU A 104 17.73 -8.43 7.70
N PRO A 105 18.90 -8.89 7.22
CA PRO A 105 19.87 -8.08 6.45
C PRO A 105 19.26 -7.44 5.19
N GLU A 106 18.57 -8.21 4.35
CA GLU A 106 18.00 -7.71 3.08
C GLU A 106 16.95 -6.61 3.30
N ASN A 107 16.10 -6.77 4.33
CA ASN A 107 15.11 -5.76 4.68
C ASN A 107 15.77 -4.50 5.26
N ALA A 108 16.82 -4.67 6.06
CA ALA A 108 17.57 -3.54 6.62
C ALA A 108 18.31 -2.76 5.54
N GLU A 109 18.85 -3.43 4.52
CA GLU A 109 19.47 -2.80 3.37
C GLU A 109 18.45 -1.99 2.56
N PHE A 110 17.26 -2.54 2.33
CA PHE A 110 16.16 -1.81 1.70
C PHE A 110 15.82 -0.53 2.48
N ILE A 111 15.61 -0.64 3.80
CA ILE A 111 15.31 0.53 4.66
C ILE A 111 16.45 1.54 4.63
N MET A 112 17.69 1.11 4.74
CA MET A 112 18.86 1.98 4.66
C MET A 112 18.90 2.74 3.33
N ASN A 113 18.60 2.10 2.21
CA ASN A 113 18.57 2.75 0.90
C ASN A 113 17.43 3.77 0.80
N VAL A 114 16.25 3.47 1.35
CA VAL A 114 15.14 4.43 1.41
C VAL A 114 15.50 5.65 2.28
N LEU A 115 16.12 5.44 3.43
CA LEU A 115 16.57 6.54 4.30
C LEU A 115 17.64 7.40 3.62
N ARG A 116 18.54 6.81 2.83
CA ARG A 116 19.52 7.53 2.02
C ARG A 116 18.84 8.40 0.96
N ASN A 117 17.80 7.88 0.32
CA ASN A 117 17.00 8.64 -0.64
C ASN A 117 16.27 9.81 0.05
N ILE A 118 15.72 9.58 1.25
CA ILE A 118 15.12 10.66 2.06
C ILE A 118 16.16 11.74 2.36
N GLN A 119 17.38 11.36 2.79
CA GLN A 119 18.44 12.33 3.06
C GLN A 119 18.77 13.19 1.83
N SER A 120 18.72 12.61 0.63
CA SER A 120 18.98 13.35 -0.62
C SER A 120 17.86 14.31 -1.01
N LEU A 121 16.62 14.01 -0.64
CA LEU A 121 15.42 14.79 -0.98
C LEU A 121 15.06 15.82 0.10
N SER A 122 15.39 15.54 1.36
CA SER A 122 15.02 16.39 2.50
C SER A 122 16.16 17.36 2.86
N SER A 123 15.82 18.62 3.11
CA SER A 123 16.78 19.61 3.60
C SER A 123 17.01 19.58 5.11
N SER A 124 16.18 18.86 5.88
CA SER A 124 16.16 18.90 7.34
C SER A 124 16.31 17.53 8.02
N HIS A 125 15.89 16.44 7.36
CA HIS A 125 15.94 15.11 7.97
C HIS A 125 17.22 14.36 7.61
N LEU A 126 17.77 13.63 8.59
CA LEU A 126 19.01 12.85 8.46
C LEU A 126 20.24 13.72 8.08
N GLN A 127 20.18 15.03 8.30
CA GLN A 127 21.27 15.97 8.04
C GLN A 127 22.10 16.25 9.30
N ASP A 128 21.45 16.31 10.46
CA ASP A 128 22.05 16.57 11.75
C ASP A 128 22.53 15.26 12.42
N LYS A 129 23.42 15.38 13.42
CA LYS A 129 23.85 14.24 14.23
C LYS A 129 22.81 13.89 15.32
N LYS A 130 21.57 13.63 14.91
CA LYS A 130 20.49 13.16 15.78
C LYS A 130 20.35 11.65 15.70
N SER A 131 19.80 11.03 16.74
CA SER A 131 19.28 9.67 16.63
C SER A 131 17.78 9.69 16.38
N TYR A 132 17.31 8.76 15.54
CA TYR A 132 15.91 8.58 15.18
C TYR A 132 15.44 7.20 15.65
N PHE A 133 14.36 7.15 16.42
CA PHE A 133 13.69 5.92 16.84
C PHE A 133 12.42 5.79 16.01
N ILE A 134 12.45 4.90 15.04
CA ILE A 134 11.38 4.74 14.04
C ILE A 134 10.69 3.40 14.27
N LYS A 135 9.37 3.45 14.45
CA LYS A 135 8.51 2.27 14.59
C LYS A 135 7.45 2.26 13.50
N THR A 136 7.33 1.14 12.82
CA THR A 136 6.24 0.91 11.87
C THR A 136 5.37 -0.25 12.33
N ASN A 137 4.06 -0.16 12.11
CA ASN A 137 3.14 -1.28 12.35
C ASN A 137 2.22 -1.46 11.16
N LEU A 138 2.38 -2.59 10.46
CA LEU A 138 1.52 -3.01 9.37
C LEU A 138 0.33 -3.78 9.94
N GLU A 139 -0.90 -3.33 9.64
CA GLU A 139 -2.14 -3.89 10.20
C GLU A 139 -2.71 -5.06 9.38
N PHE A 140 -2.14 -5.34 8.20
CA PHE A 140 -2.56 -6.43 7.32
C PHE A 140 -1.38 -7.33 6.96
N PRO A 141 -1.61 -8.60 6.62
CA PRO A 141 -0.56 -9.53 6.22
C PRO A 141 0.23 -9.01 5.01
N ALA A 142 1.56 -9.05 5.06
CA ALA A 142 2.45 -8.52 4.03
C ALA A 142 2.25 -9.18 2.64
N ASN A 143 1.64 -10.37 2.61
CA ASN A 143 1.30 -11.12 1.39
C ASN A 143 -0.09 -10.81 0.83
N PHE A 144 -0.82 -9.83 1.38
CA PHE A 144 -2.15 -9.45 0.85
C PHE A 144 -2.09 -8.57 -0.39
N GLY A 145 -0.92 -8.08 -0.81
CA GLY A 145 -0.83 -7.19 -1.97
C GLY A 145 -1.48 -5.81 -1.78
N TRP A 146 -1.82 -5.45 -0.54
CA TRP A 146 -2.51 -4.19 -0.21
C TRP A 146 -1.57 -2.98 -0.10
N GLY A 147 -0.35 -3.08 -0.62
CA GLY A 147 0.54 -1.93 -0.75
C GLY A 147 1.33 -1.58 0.52
N SER A 148 1.90 -2.58 1.22
CA SER A 148 2.76 -2.35 2.39
C SER A 148 3.95 -1.43 2.10
N SER A 149 4.53 -1.51 0.90
CA SER A 149 5.64 -0.65 0.49
C SER A 149 5.17 0.79 0.23
N SER A 150 4.04 0.97 -0.45
CA SER A 150 3.50 2.30 -0.76
C SER A 150 3.02 3.03 0.49
N THR A 151 2.40 2.33 1.46
CA THR A 151 2.05 2.93 2.75
C THR A 151 3.28 3.38 3.51
N LEU A 152 4.38 2.60 3.46
CA LEU A 152 5.65 2.99 4.05
C LEU A 152 6.24 4.24 3.38
N MET A 153 6.31 4.26 2.03
CA MET A 153 6.83 5.42 1.29
C MET A 153 6.00 6.67 1.58
N ALA A 154 4.67 6.58 1.56
CA ALA A 154 3.78 7.70 1.85
C ALA A 154 3.99 8.26 3.26
N ASN A 155 4.12 7.39 4.27
CA ASN A 155 4.36 7.81 5.66
C ASN A 155 5.74 8.44 5.83
N LEU A 156 6.77 7.85 5.25
CA LEU A 156 8.15 8.37 5.32
C LEU A 156 8.27 9.72 4.60
N ALA A 157 7.62 9.89 3.45
CA ALA A 157 7.61 11.16 2.74
C ALA A 157 6.88 12.25 3.54
N LYS A 158 5.75 11.93 4.19
CA LYS A 158 5.04 12.84 5.10
C LYS A 158 5.94 13.26 6.26
N TRP A 159 6.63 12.32 6.90
CA TRP A 159 7.58 12.59 7.98
C TRP A 159 8.72 13.49 7.51
N ALA A 160 9.34 13.17 6.39
CA ALA A 160 10.52 13.87 5.90
C ALA A 160 10.21 15.20 5.17
N GLY A 161 8.92 15.52 4.95
CA GLY A 161 8.50 16.70 4.19
C GLY A 161 8.93 16.66 2.71
N THR A 162 9.02 15.45 2.12
CA THR A 162 9.44 15.25 0.73
C THR A 162 8.27 14.85 -0.16
N ASP A 163 8.45 14.90 -1.48
CA ASP A 163 7.46 14.38 -2.42
C ASP A 163 7.43 12.85 -2.38
N ALA A 164 6.24 12.27 -2.11
CA ALA A 164 6.08 10.83 -1.97
C ALA A 164 6.25 10.08 -3.30
N PHE A 165 5.92 10.72 -4.41
CA PHE A 165 6.09 10.13 -5.74
C PHE A 165 7.56 10.12 -6.15
N GLU A 166 8.30 11.19 -5.86
CA GLU A 166 9.72 11.27 -6.12
C GLU A 166 10.48 10.23 -5.28
N LEU A 167 10.18 10.15 -3.98
CA LEU A 167 10.76 9.13 -3.10
C LEU A 167 10.46 7.71 -3.60
N ASN A 168 9.22 7.45 -4.03
CA ASN A 168 8.84 6.15 -4.57
C ASN A 168 9.57 5.85 -5.88
N GLU A 169 9.70 6.81 -6.77
CA GLU A 169 10.33 6.64 -8.08
C GLU A 169 11.79 6.19 -7.96
N ILE A 170 12.56 6.86 -7.09
CA ILE A 170 13.97 6.53 -6.87
C ILE A 170 14.19 5.31 -5.97
N SER A 171 13.16 4.85 -5.23
CA SER A 171 13.26 3.71 -4.31
C SER A 171 12.69 2.42 -4.88
N LEU A 172 11.51 2.47 -5.53
CA LEU A 172 10.74 1.30 -5.94
C LEU A 172 10.31 1.37 -7.41
N GLY A 173 10.03 2.57 -7.93
CA GLY A 173 9.43 2.79 -9.24
C GLY A 173 7.94 2.41 -9.30
N GLY A 174 7.45 2.18 -10.53
CA GLY A 174 6.04 1.85 -10.79
C GLY A 174 5.24 3.02 -11.30
N SER A 175 3.91 2.89 -11.39
CA SER A 175 3.04 3.97 -11.87
C SER A 175 2.75 5.04 -10.82
N GLY A 176 2.85 4.70 -9.54
CA GLY A 176 2.57 5.58 -8.41
C GLY A 176 1.09 5.65 -7.99
N TYR A 177 0.17 4.89 -8.61
CA TYR A 177 -1.25 4.90 -8.19
C TYR A 177 -1.43 4.48 -6.73
N ASP A 178 -0.61 3.57 -6.27
CA ASP A 178 -0.61 3.06 -4.90
C ASP A 178 -0.15 4.11 -3.89
N ILE A 179 0.82 4.95 -4.26
CA ILE A 179 1.21 6.15 -3.50
C ILE A 179 0.05 7.13 -3.46
N ALA A 180 -0.62 7.37 -4.60
CA ALA A 180 -1.76 8.29 -4.67
C ALA A 180 -2.87 7.85 -3.71
N VAL A 181 -3.26 6.55 -3.69
CA VAL A 181 -4.27 6.03 -2.75
C VAL A 181 -3.83 6.20 -1.30
N ALA A 182 -2.56 5.89 -0.99
CA ALA A 182 -2.02 5.99 0.37
C ALA A 182 -1.97 7.45 0.88
N MET A 183 -1.77 8.41 -0.03
CA MET A 183 -1.77 9.86 0.27
C MET A 183 -3.19 10.41 0.43
N GLU A 184 -4.10 10.07 -0.49
CA GLU A 184 -5.47 10.59 -0.53
C GLU A 184 -6.39 9.93 0.52
N GLY A 185 -6.21 8.63 0.77
CA GLY A 185 -7.02 7.85 1.72
C GLY A 185 -8.51 7.78 1.35
N THR A 186 -8.85 8.02 0.08
CA THR A 186 -10.20 7.94 -0.51
C THR A 186 -10.14 7.22 -1.85
N PRO A 187 -11.27 6.72 -2.40
CA PRO A 187 -11.29 6.21 -3.77
C PRO A 187 -10.86 7.27 -4.77
N ILE A 188 -10.04 6.88 -5.75
CA ILE A 188 -9.51 7.78 -6.78
C ILE A 188 -9.65 7.20 -8.18
N LEU A 189 -9.82 8.08 -9.15
CA LEU A 189 -9.37 7.85 -10.52
C LEU A 189 -7.93 8.35 -10.63
N TYR A 190 -7.07 7.50 -11.17
CA TYR A 190 -5.66 7.78 -11.38
C TYR A 190 -5.31 7.62 -12.85
N GLN A 191 -4.57 8.57 -13.40
CA GLN A 191 -4.02 8.49 -14.74
C GLN A 191 -2.58 9.02 -14.77
N LEU A 192 -1.65 8.19 -15.22
CA LEU A 192 -0.27 8.60 -15.47
C LEU A 192 -0.19 9.31 -16.84
N LYS A 193 0.37 10.51 -16.86
CA LYS A 193 0.67 11.29 -18.07
C LYS A 193 2.18 11.38 -18.24
N SER A 194 2.67 11.86 -19.41
CA SER A 194 4.11 11.97 -19.69
C SER A 194 4.88 12.70 -18.59
N ASP A 195 4.33 13.84 -18.12
CA ASP A 195 5.05 14.74 -17.20
C ASP A 195 4.26 15.05 -15.92
N SER A 196 3.16 14.33 -15.68
CA SER A 196 2.27 14.59 -14.55
C SER A 196 1.43 13.37 -14.19
N ARG A 197 0.72 13.48 -13.08
CA ARG A 197 -0.25 12.49 -12.62
C ARG A 197 -1.59 13.20 -12.43
N ASP A 198 -2.64 12.66 -13.06
CA ASP A 198 -3.99 13.15 -12.86
C ASP A 198 -4.65 12.29 -11.77
N ILE A 199 -4.91 12.89 -10.62
CA ILE A 199 -5.48 12.21 -9.44
C ILE A 199 -6.77 12.92 -9.10
N LYS A 200 -7.88 12.19 -9.21
CA LYS A 200 -9.21 12.73 -8.93
C LYS A 200 -9.89 11.87 -7.87
N GLN A 201 -10.17 12.46 -6.72
CA GLN A 201 -11.00 11.81 -5.71
C GLN A 201 -12.41 11.58 -6.27
N VAL A 202 -12.95 10.38 -6.03
CA VAL A 202 -14.29 9.99 -6.48
C VAL A 202 -15.07 9.33 -5.36
N ASN A 203 -16.40 9.42 -5.45
CA ASN A 203 -17.25 8.63 -4.56
C ASN A 203 -17.57 7.29 -5.21
N PHE A 204 -16.83 6.25 -4.82
CA PHE A 204 -17.09 4.89 -5.26
C PHE A 204 -17.56 4.03 -4.08
N ASN A 205 -18.86 4.04 -3.85
CA ASN A 205 -19.54 3.26 -2.82
C ASN A 205 -20.81 2.65 -3.44
N PRO A 206 -20.66 1.58 -4.28
CA PRO A 206 -21.76 1.04 -5.04
C PRO A 206 -22.87 0.47 -4.15
N GLU A 207 -24.14 0.64 -4.56
CA GLU A 207 -25.30 0.16 -3.79
C GLU A 207 -25.27 -1.36 -3.58
N PHE A 208 -24.67 -2.09 -4.54
CA PHE A 208 -24.51 -3.54 -4.52
C PHE A 208 -23.26 -4.04 -3.78
N LYS A 209 -22.53 -3.18 -3.09
CA LYS A 209 -21.26 -3.51 -2.41
C LYS A 209 -21.35 -4.71 -1.45
N ASP A 210 -22.51 -4.92 -0.83
CA ASP A 210 -22.71 -6.03 0.12
C ASP A 210 -22.79 -7.40 -0.59
N GLU A 211 -22.99 -7.41 -1.91
CA GLU A 211 -22.92 -8.60 -2.75
C GLU A 211 -21.47 -8.93 -3.18
N LEU A 212 -20.53 -8.02 -3.02
CA LEU A 212 -19.13 -8.24 -3.40
C LEU A 212 -18.38 -9.06 -2.36
N LEU A 213 -17.49 -9.92 -2.85
CA LEU A 213 -16.63 -10.79 -2.07
C LEU A 213 -15.20 -10.68 -2.58
N PHE A 214 -14.24 -10.64 -1.65
CA PHE A 214 -12.81 -10.68 -1.92
C PHE A 214 -12.23 -11.97 -1.36
N VAL A 215 -11.59 -12.77 -2.19
CA VAL A 215 -11.01 -14.08 -1.80
C VAL A 215 -9.50 -14.00 -1.94
N HIS A 216 -8.78 -14.30 -0.85
CA HIS A 216 -7.32 -14.36 -0.85
C HIS A 216 -6.84 -15.69 -1.44
N LEU A 217 -5.94 -15.63 -2.41
CA LEU A 217 -5.46 -16.81 -3.15
C LEU A 217 -4.30 -17.56 -2.46
N ASN A 218 -4.04 -17.27 -1.18
CA ASN A 218 -2.99 -17.91 -0.36
C ASN A 218 -1.58 -17.82 -0.92
N GLN A 219 -1.35 -17.01 -1.94
CA GLN A 219 -0.04 -16.81 -2.57
C GLN A 219 0.19 -15.32 -2.82
N LYS A 220 1.46 -14.91 -2.75
CA LYS A 220 1.88 -13.58 -3.17
C LYS A 220 2.44 -13.67 -4.58
N GLN A 221 1.91 -12.86 -5.48
CA GLN A 221 2.44 -12.74 -6.82
C GLN A 221 3.51 -11.63 -6.89
N ASP A 222 4.62 -11.90 -7.56
CA ASP A 222 5.61 -10.86 -7.84
C ASP A 222 5.10 -9.96 -8.98
N SER A 223 4.69 -8.75 -8.63
CA SER A 223 4.21 -7.76 -9.60
C SER A 223 5.27 -7.41 -10.66
N ARG A 224 6.56 -7.57 -10.35
CA ARG A 224 7.67 -7.25 -11.28
C ARG A 224 7.68 -8.18 -12.49
N GLU A 225 7.37 -9.46 -12.30
CA GLU A 225 7.27 -10.43 -13.42
C GLU A 225 6.11 -10.08 -14.34
N GLY A 226 4.93 -9.79 -13.78
CA GLY A 226 3.75 -9.35 -14.54
C GLY A 226 4.02 -8.05 -15.30
N ILE A 227 4.65 -7.07 -14.66
CA ILE A 227 5.06 -5.80 -15.31
C ILE A 227 6.06 -6.06 -16.43
N LYS A 228 7.04 -6.95 -16.24
CA LYS A 228 8.02 -7.31 -17.29
C LYS A 228 7.33 -7.94 -18.50
N LEU A 229 6.43 -8.88 -18.27
CA LEU A 229 5.63 -9.50 -19.34
C LEU A 229 4.78 -8.45 -20.07
N TYR A 230 4.06 -7.59 -19.32
CA TYR A 230 3.28 -6.51 -19.90
C TYR A 230 4.14 -5.57 -20.75
N LYS A 231 5.29 -5.13 -20.24
CA LYS A 231 6.22 -4.23 -20.95
C LYS A 231 6.81 -4.84 -22.23
N SER A 232 6.92 -6.16 -22.31
CA SER A 232 7.45 -6.85 -23.50
C SER A 232 6.49 -6.88 -24.69
N LYS A 233 5.22 -6.49 -24.50
CA LYS A 233 4.19 -6.55 -25.54
C LYS A 233 3.93 -5.17 -26.15
N PRO A 234 3.67 -5.09 -27.47
CA PRO A 234 3.29 -3.82 -28.11
C PRO A 234 1.91 -3.38 -27.62
N LYS A 235 1.73 -2.09 -27.45
CA LYS A 235 0.50 -1.43 -26.99
C LYS A 235 0.07 -0.36 -27.97
N SER A 236 -1.24 -0.26 -28.22
CA SER A 236 -1.82 0.83 -28.99
C SER A 236 -2.56 1.81 -28.07
N ASN A 237 -2.68 3.05 -28.50
CA ASN A 237 -3.51 4.03 -27.80
C ASN A 237 -4.97 3.61 -27.69
N GLU A 238 -5.44 2.80 -28.65
CA GLU A 238 -6.80 2.25 -28.66
C GLU A 238 -7.05 1.36 -27.44
N ILE A 239 -6.18 0.38 -27.17
CA ILE A 239 -6.34 -0.51 -26.01
C ILE A 239 -6.24 0.26 -24.68
N ILE A 240 -5.36 1.27 -24.59
CA ILE A 240 -5.28 2.15 -23.43
C ILE A 240 -6.59 2.92 -23.23
N GLY A 241 -7.18 3.44 -24.33
CA GLY A 241 -8.47 4.11 -24.33
C GLY A 241 -9.62 3.16 -23.93
N GLU A 242 -9.59 1.92 -24.37
CA GLU A 242 -10.60 0.91 -24.01
C GLU A 242 -10.63 0.63 -22.51
N PHE A 243 -9.45 0.48 -21.87
CA PHE A 243 -9.36 0.30 -20.41
C PHE A 243 -9.82 1.54 -19.65
N SER A 244 -9.50 2.73 -20.14
CA SER A 244 -10.01 3.98 -19.57
C SER A 244 -11.54 4.05 -19.65
N GLY A 245 -12.11 3.69 -20.80
CA GLY A 245 -13.57 3.62 -21.00
C GLY A 245 -14.26 2.56 -20.13
N LEU A 246 -13.61 1.40 -19.89
CA LEU A 246 -14.10 0.41 -18.93
C LEU A 246 -14.12 0.96 -17.50
N THR A 247 -13.06 1.67 -17.10
CA THR A 247 -12.99 2.30 -15.78
C THR A 247 -14.14 3.30 -15.56
N GLU A 248 -14.45 4.12 -16.57
CA GLU A 248 -15.56 5.07 -16.50
C GLU A 248 -16.92 4.36 -16.36
N LYS A 249 -17.13 3.27 -17.10
CA LYS A 249 -18.35 2.45 -16.99
C LYS A 249 -18.48 1.82 -15.60
N VAL A 250 -17.39 1.25 -15.08
CA VAL A 250 -17.34 0.67 -13.72
C VAL A 250 -17.67 1.71 -12.66
N LEU A 251 -17.09 2.92 -12.76
CA LEU A 251 -17.37 4.01 -11.80
C LEU A 251 -18.85 4.40 -11.77
N ASN A 252 -19.53 4.36 -12.92
CA ASN A 252 -20.91 4.81 -13.06
C ASN A 252 -21.96 3.67 -12.98
N CYS A 253 -21.51 2.42 -12.83
CA CYS A 253 -22.36 1.24 -12.78
C CYS A 253 -23.32 1.27 -11.58
N LYS A 254 -24.59 0.90 -11.78
CA LYS A 254 -25.64 1.00 -10.77
C LYS A 254 -26.14 -0.35 -10.23
N ASN A 255 -25.81 -1.44 -10.88
CA ASN A 255 -26.27 -2.77 -10.49
C ASN A 255 -25.16 -3.81 -10.61
N ILE A 256 -25.31 -4.90 -9.87
CA ILE A 256 -24.30 -5.96 -9.77
C ILE A 256 -24.16 -6.76 -11.07
N ASP A 257 -25.21 -6.90 -11.88
CA ASP A 257 -25.15 -7.71 -13.11
C ASP A 257 -24.32 -6.97 -14.17
N GLU A 258 -24.57 -5.67 -14.39
CA GLU A 258 -23.75 -4.83 -15.26
C GLU A 258 -22.29 -4.77 -14.76
N PHE A 259 -22.09 -4.62 -13.44
CA PHE A 259 -20.75 -4.64 -12.85
C PHE A 259 -20.03 -5.96 -13.11
N SER A 260 -20.72 -7.09 -12.97
CA SER A 260 -20.18 -8.44 -13.22
C SER A 260 -19.72 -8.58 -14.67
N ASP A 261 -20.54 -8.14 -15.63
CA ASP A 261 -20.20 -8.17 -17.06
C ASP A 261 -18.95 -7.32 -17.37
N LEU A 262 -18.87 -6.11 -16.79
CA LEU A 262 -17.72 -5.22 -16.96
C LEU A 262 -16.44 -5.84 -16.38
N MET A 263 -16.51 -6.49 -15.21
CA MET A 263 -15.38 -7.17 -14.61
C MET A 263 -14.92 -8.39 -15.42
N GLU A 264 -15.86 -9.16 -15.98
CA GLU A 264 -15.50 -10.27 -16.89
C GLU A 264 -14.86 -9.77 -18.20
N ILE A 265 -15.38 -8.70 -18.78
CA ILE A 265 -14.80 -8.08 -19.98
C ILE A 265 -13.38 -7.61 -19.68
N HIS A 266 -13.20 -6.92 -18.56
CA HIS A 266 -11.89 -6.42 -18.14
C HIS A 266 -10.89 -7.59 -17.97
N GLU A 267 -11.26 -8.61 -17.22
CA GLU A 267 -10.42 -9.79 -16.95
C GLU A 267 -10.03 -10.51 -18.24
N LYS A 268 -10.98 -10.77 -19.16
CA LYS A 268 -10.72 -11.38 -20.46
C LYS A 268 -9.78 -10.54 -21.33
N LYS A 269 -9.91 -9.21 -21.30
CA LYS A 269 -9.01 -8.31 -22.07
C LYS A 269 -7.59 -8.36 -21.54
N VAL A 270 -7.38 -8.32 -20.22
CA VAL A 270 -6.04 -8.45 -19.61
C VAL A 270 -5.45 -9.83 -19.94
N SER A 271 -6.24 -10.90 -19.79
CA SER A 271 -5.85 -12.28 -20.12
C SER A 271 -5.40 -12.40 -21.58
N ALA A 272 -6.22 -11.92 -22.52
CA ALA A 272 -5.90 -11.93 -23.95
C ALA A 272 -4.62 -11.14 -24.26
N PHE A 273 -4.46 -9.96 -23.66
CA PHE A 273 -3.28 -9.15 -23.86
C PHE A 273 -2.01 -9.83 -23.32
N LEU A 274 -2.05 -10.37 -22.11
CA LEU A 274 -0.91 -11.06 -21.50
C LEU A 274 -0.65 -12.44 -22.12
N GLY A 275 -1.65 -13.05 -22.75
CA GLY A 275 -1.59 -14.43 -23.24
C GLY A 275 -1.57 -15.45 -22.10
N LEU A 276 -2.21 -15.12 -20.99
CA LEU A 276 -2.32 -15.95 -19.79
C LEU A 276 -3.79 -16.32 -19.54
N LYS A 277 -4.03 -17.48 -18.95
CA LYS A 277 -5.37 -17.87 -18.49
C LYS A 277 -5.81 -16.98 -17.32
N THR A 278 -7.10 -16.73 -17.21
CA THR A 278 -7.69 -16.05 -16.05
C THR A 278 -7.61 -16.92 -14.81
N VAL A 279 -7.72 -16.33 -13.62
CA VAL A 279 -7.82 -17.08 -12.36
C VAL A 279 -9.09 -17.92 -12.34
N LYS A 280 -10.19 -17.45 -12.95
CA LYS A 280 -11.41 -18.26 -13.10
C LYS A 280 -11.12 -19.56 -13.86
N GLU A 281 -10.43 -19.49 -15.00
CA GLU A 281 -10.09 -20.67 -15.81
C GLU A 281 -9.09 -21.63 -15.13
N THR A 282 -8.22 -21.12 -14.25
CA THR A 282 -7.17 -21.94 -13.62
C THR A 282 -7.58 -22.48 -12.25
N CYS A 283 -8.27 -21.67 -11.43
CA CYS A 283 -8.58 -22.01 -10.04
C CYS A 283 -10.06 -22.28 -9.80
N PHE A 284 -10.96 -21.69 -10.61
CA PHE A 284 -12.41 -21.72 -10.35
C PHE A 284 -13.22 -21.93 -11.62
N PRO A 285 -12.95 -22.98 -12.43
CA PRO A 285 -13.62 -23.17 -13.74
C PRO A 285 -15.14 -23.28 -13.65
N ASP A 286 -15.63 -23.83 -12.54
CA ASP A 286 -17.07 -24.04 -12.30
C ASP A 286 -17.72 -22.90 -11.51
N CYS A 287 -17.00 -21.77 -11.27
CA CYS A 287 -17.59 -20.63 -10.56
C CYS A 287 -18.73 -20.00 -11.38
N PRO A 288 -19.96 -19.91 -10.83
CA PRO A 288 -21.12 -19.45 -11.60
C PRO A 288 -21.13 -17.94 -11.84
N VAL A 289 -20.24 -17.19 -11.20
CA VAL A 289 -20.16 -15.72 -11.24
C VAL A 289 -18.81 -15.27 -11.76
N PHE A 290 -18.63 -13.95 -11.96
CA PHE A 290 -17.34 -13.39 -12.37
C PHE A 290 -16.25 -13.66 -11.30
N VAL A 291 -15.01 -13.77 -11.77
CA VAL A 291 -13.81 -13.80 -10.93
C VAL A 291 -12.81 -12.84 -11.53
N LYS A 292 -12.47 -11.79 -10.81
CA LYS A 292 -11.58 -10.71 -11.26
C LYS A 292 -10.31 -10.70 -10.41
N SER A 293 -9.15 -10.86 -11.02
CA SER A 293 -7.86 -10.70 -10.35
C SER A 293 -7.68 -9.26 -9.85
N LEU A 294 -7.14 -9.10 -8.66
CA LEU A 294 -6.76 -7.81 -8.08
C LEU A 294 -5.27 -7.81 -7.76
N GLY A 295 -4.61 -6.69 -8.00
CA GLY A 295 -3.17 -6.55 -7.79
C GLY A 295 -2.34 -7.19 -8.88
N ALA A 296 -1.32 -7.97 -8.53
CA ALA A 296 -0.53 -8.71 -9.50
C ALA A 296 -1.34 -9.89 -10.06
N TRP A 297 -1.34 -10.04 -11.39
CA TRP A 297 -2.12 -11.05 -12.09
C TRP A 297 -1.86 -12.47 -11.58
N GLY A 298 -2.95 -13.13 -11.21
CA GLY A 298 -2.91 -14.54 -10.78
C GLY A 298 -2.51 -14.79 -9.34
N GLY A 299 -2.32 -13.73 -8.53
CA GLY A 299 -1.98 -13.84 -7.10
C GLY A 299 -2.79 -12.89 -6.24
N ASP A 300 -2.39 -12.76 -4.99
CA ASP A 300 -2.98 -11.92 -3.96
C ASP A 300 -4.47 -12.19 -3.74
N PHE A 301 -5.37 -11.44 -4.39
CA PHE A 301 -6.81 -11.53 -4.23
C PHE A 301 -7.55 -11.64 -5.57
N VAL A 302 -8.74 -12.22 -5.50
CA VAL A 302 -9.77 -12.02 -6.52
C VAL A 302 -10.98 -11.33 -5.91
N MET A 303 -11.65 -10.53 -6.73
CA MET A 303 -12.98 -9.99 -6.43
C MET A 303 -14.02 -10.79 -7.21
N THR A 304 -15.14 -11.09 -6.56
CA THR A 304 -16.25 -11.81 -7.16
C THR A 304 -17.58 -11.37 -6.52
N ARG A 305 -18.69 -11.96 -6.95
CA ARG A 305 -20.01 -11.78 -6.35
C ARG A 305 -20.33 -12.95 -5.44
N LYS A 306 -21.01 -12.70 -4.31
CA LYS A 306 -21.61 -13.75 -3.48
C LYS A 306 -22.70 -14.48 -4.23
N PHE A 307 -22.76 -15.80 -4.07
CA PHE A 307 -23.78 -16.69 -4.59
C PHE A 307 -24.15 -17.74 -3.55
N GLN A 308 -25.22 -18.46 -3.74
CA GLN A 308 -25.62 -19.48 -2.77
C GLN A 308 -24.55 -20.57 -2.64
N GLY A 309 -24.04 -20.80 -1.41
CA GLY A 309 -22.97 -21.78 -1.15
C GLY A 309 -21.58 -21.32 -1.51
N TYR A 310 -21.32 -19.99 -1.62
CA TYR A 310 -20.01 -19.47 -2.00
C TYR A 310 -18.90 -19.84 -1.00
N GLU A 311 -19.20 -19.92 0.29
CA GLU A 311 -18.23 -20.28 1.32
C GLU A 311 -17.72 -21.70 1.13
N GLU A 312 -18.65 -22.67 1.00
CA GLU A 312 -18.34 -24.07 0.75
C GLU A 312 -17.62 -24.26 -0.60
N PHE A 313 -17.99 -23.48 -1.60
CA PHE A 313 -17.35 -23.52 -2.91
C PHE A 313 -15.85 -23.11 -2.80
N PHE A 314 -15.55 -21.96 -2.24
CA PHE A 314 -14.16 -21.49 -2.12
C PHE A 314 -13.35 -22.34 -1.14
N GLN A 315 -13.94 -22.77 -0.01
CA GLN A 315 -13.28 -23.67 0.93
C GLN A 315 -12.97 -25.03 0.29
N GLY A 316 -13.87 -25.57 -0.52
CA GLY A 316 -13.65 -26.81 -1.27
C GLY A 316 -12.50 -26.72 -2.29
N HIS A 317 -12.16 -25.50 -2.75
CA HIS A 317 -11.00 -25.22 -3.58
C HIS A 317 -9.74 -24.86 -2.76
N GLY A 318 -9.78 -24.91 -1.42
CA GLY A 318 -8.63 -24.64 -0.54
C GLY A 318 -8.44 -23.17 -0.16
N PHE A 319 -9.42 -22.30 -0.46
CA PHE A 319 -9.36 -20.87 -0.13
C PHE A 319 -10.29 -20.58 1.05
N HIS A 320 -9.71 -20.23 2.19
CA HIS A 320 -10.43 -20.07 3.46
C HIS A 320 -10.48 -18.61 3.97
N THR A 321 -9.80 -17.71 3.29
CA THR A 321 -9.72 -16.29 3.69
C THR A 321 -10.48 -15.44 2.68
N PHE A 322 -11.64 -14.94 3.09
CA PHE A 322 -12.47 -14.07 2.28
C PHE A 322 -13.12 -12.97 3.13
N PHE A 323 -13.44 -11.87 2.48
CA PHE A 323 -13.96 -10.66 3.10
C PHE A 323 -15.07 -10.06 2.25
N GLY A 324 -16.06 -9.48 2.89
CA GLY A 324 -17.00 -8.57 2.25
C GLY A 324 -16.40 -7.17 2.02
N TRP A 325 -17.06 -6.36 1.22
CA TRP A 325 -16.66 -4.99 0.94
C TRP A 325 -16.43 -4.17 2.20
N ASN A 326 -17.42 -4.18 3.11
CA ASN A 326 -17.37 -3.38 4.34
C ASN A 326 -16.32 -3.86 5.36
N GLU A 327 -15.67 -5.00 5.14
CA GLU A 327 -14.60 -5.48 6.01
C GLU A 327 -13.26 -4.88 5.63
N ILE A 328 -13.02 -4.66 4.33
CA ILE A 328 -11.71 -4.21 3.85
C ILE A 328 -11.68 -2.84 3.20
N ILE A 329 -12.76 -2.37 2.58
CA ILE A 329 -12.78 -1.06 1.92
C ILE A 329 -13.18 0.02 2.92
N LYS A 330 -12.43 1.13 2.90
CA LYS A 330 -12.64 2.30 3.76
C LYS A 330 -13.90 3.07 3.42
#